data_ad2fa6fb0716e2f91171c938f850cce5
#
_entry.id   ad2fa6fb0716e2f91171c938f850cce5
#
_cell.length_a   1.000
_cell.length_b   1.000
_cell.length_c   1.000
_cell.angle_alpha   90.00
_cell.angle_beta   90.00
_cell.angle_gamma   90.00
#
_symmetry.space_group_name_H-M   'P 1'
#
loop_
_entity.id
_entity.type
_entity.pdbx_description
1 polymer ?
#
loop_
_entity_poly.entity_id
_entity_poly.type
_entity_poly.pdbx_seq_one_letter_code
_entity_poly.pdbx_strand_id
1 'polypeptide(L)'
;MSDTTESFRKLIEVVDTLMGENGCPWDIVQTRESLKPFLVEETYEVLEALDANDPEKIKDELGDLLYQILFHSKISSRSNEFDIRDVLENLKEKMVRRHPHIFKDETLNTPDQVIQQWEEIKKKEKIHSNHNSVLDSVPKHLPSLLKAQKLQKKAAKEGFDWDNVSDVFKKLDEEVAEFKEAILEGKDADIQGELGDILFVLVNIAKFKKVDAEEALRSTNNKFIKRFQYIEQQVVKQGKTLKETSLEEMERLWQDAKKQ
;
A
#
# COMPACT_ATOMS: atom_id res chain seq x y z
N MET A 1 -10.01 25.78 17.36
CA MET A 1 -8.85 25.02 17.88
C MET A 1 -9.12 24.32 19.23
N SER A 2 -9.91 24.91 20.14
CA SER A 2 -10.25 24.27 21.43
C SER A 2 -11.01 22.96 21.30
N ASP A 3 -11.88 22.81 20.34
CA ASP A 3 -12.76 21.65 20.15
C ASP A 3 -12.01 20.40 19.69
N THR A 4 -11.18 20.51 18.67
CA THR A 4 -10.39 19.38 18.12
C THR A 4 -9.38 18.81 19.14
N THR A 5 -8.71 19.68 19.90
CA THR A 5 -7.77 19.26 20.95
C THR A 5 -8.49 18.50 22.05
N GLU A 6 -9.66 18.97 22.43
CA GLU A 6 -10.49 18.32 23.45
C GLU A 6 -11.04 16.98 22.96
N SER A 7 -11.49 16.92 21.70
CA SER A 7 -11.96 15.65 21.10
C SER A 7 -10.84 14.60 21.06
N PHE A 8 -9.62 15.01 20.66
CA PHE A 8 -8.46 14.11 20.66
C PHE A 8 -8.07 13.63 22.06
N ARG A 9 -8.08 14.54 23.05
CA ARG A 9 -7.84 14.19 24.44
C ARG A 9 -8.86 13.16 24.94
N LYS A 10 -10.14 13.36 24.68
CA LYS A 10 -11.20 12.41 25.05
C LYS A 10 -11.02 11.05 24.38
N LEU A 11 -10.59 11.00 23.12
CA LEU A 11 -10.32 9.75 22.43
C LEU A 11 -9.16 9.00 23.12
N ILE A 12 -8.10 9.69 23.53
CA ILE A 12 -7.00 9.07 24.30
C ILE A 12 -7.53 8.50 25.61
N GLU A 13 -8.40 9.22 26.31
CA GLU A 13 -9.02 8.75 27.58
C GLU A 13 -9.87 7.50 27.36
N VAL A 14 -10.58 7.40 26.22
CA VAL A 14 -11.32 6.19 25.85
C VAL A 14 -10.35 5.01 25.67
N VAL A 15 -9.27 5.17 24.93
CA VAL A 15 -8.26 4.13 24.75
C VAL A 15 -7.61 3.74 26.08
N ASP A 16 -7.30 4.72 26.94
CA ASP A 16 -6.76 4.48 28.27
C ASP A 16 -7.73 3.67 29.15
N THR A 17 -9.01 3.94 29.03
CA THR A 17 -10.06 3.21 29.74
C THR A 17 -10.19 1.78 29.24
N LEU A 18 -10.28 1.60 27.90
CA LEU A 18 -10.42 0.28 27.27
C LEU A 18 -9.23 -0.64 27.58
N MET A 19 -8.04 -0.08 27.62
CA MET A 19 -6.80 -0.81 27.89
C MET A 19 -6.35 -0.74 29.35
N GLY A 20 -7.13 -0.12 30.23
CA GLY A 20 -6.85 -0.01 31.67
C GLY A 20 -7.04 -1.34 32.43
N GLU A 21 -6.76 -1.34 33.73
CA GLU A 21 -6.81 -2.52 34.61
C GLU A 21 -8.20 -3.19 34.61
N ASN A 22 -9.27 -2.39 34.54
CA ASN A 22 -10.66 -2.85 34.49
C ASN A 22 -11.30 -2.60 33.10
N GLY A 23 -10.50 -2.53 32.06
CA GLY A 23 -10.95 -2.24 30.71
C GLY A 23 -11.50 -3.46 29.96
N CYS A 24 -11.52 -3.38 28.66
CA CYS A 24 -12.01 -4.46 27.81
C CYS A 24 -11.07 -5.68 27.87
N PRO A 25 -11.56 -6.87 28.23
CA PRO A 25 -10.72 -8.07 28.32
C PRO A 25 -10.00 -8.43 27.02
N TRP A 26 -10.60 -8.09 25.87
CA TRP A 26 -9.99 -8.32 24.57
C TRP A 26 -8.84 -7.33 24.31
N ASP A 27 -9.05 -6.03 24.61
CA ASP A 27 -8.07 -4.99 24.39
C ASP A 27 -6.84 -5.12 25.29
N ILE A 28 -7.04 -5.53 26.53
CA ILE A 28 -5.99 -5.66 27.53
C ILE A 28 -4.92 -6.67 27.13
N VAL A 29 -5.31 -7.77 26.47
CA VAL A 29 -4.40 -8.87 26.11
C VAL A 29 -3.70 -8.66 24.77
N GLN A 30 -4.04 -7.60 24.03
CA GLN A 30 -3.42 -7.36 22.72
C GLN A 30 -1.94 -7.02 22.83
N THR A 31 -1.21 -7.45 21.81
CA THR A 31 0.22 -7.18 21.62
C THR A 31 0.44 -6.49 20.28
N ARG A 32 1.63 -5.93 20.07
CA ARG A 32 2.01 -5.37 18.75
C ARG A 32 1.87 -6.40 17.63
N GLU A 33 2.20 -7.66 17.93
CA GLU A 33 2.12 -8.77 16.97
C GLU A 33 0.67 -9.12 16.63
N SER A 34 -0.20 -9.24 17.63
CA SER A 34 -1.61 -9.59 17.43
C SER A 34 -2.40 -8.52 16.66
N LEU A 35 -1.96 -7.24 16.74
CA LEU A 35 -2.61 -6.12 16.06
C LEU A 35 -2.08 -5.85 14.63
N LYS A 36 -0.99 -6.50 14.20
CA LYS A 36 -0.49 -6.31 12.81
C LYS A 36 -1.52 -6.61 11.73
N PRO A 37 -2.32 -7.71 11.81
CA PRO A 37 -3.36 -7.96 10.82
C PRO A 37 -4.39 -6.83 10.73
N PHE A 38 -4.87 -6.34 11.88
CA PHE A 38 -5.86 -5.26 11.95
C PHE A 38 -5.32 -3.96 11.35
N LEU A 39 -4.07 -3.57 11.66
CA LEU A 39 -3.46 -2.39 11.04
C LEU A 39 -3.40 -2.48 9.50
N VAL A 40 -3.20 -3.67 8.96
CA VAL A 40 -3.21 -3.91 7.51
C VAL A 40 -4.65 -3.84 6.98
N GLU A 41 -5.60 -4.45 7.67
CA GLU A 41 -7.03 -4.44 7.34
C GLU A 41 -7.56 -3.01 7.26
N GLU A 42 -7.43 -2.21 8.33
CA GLU A 42 -7.85 -0.80 8.35
C GLU A 42 -7.18 0.03 7.24
N THR A 43 -5.92 -0.27 6.92
CA THR A 43 -5.24 0.41 5.79
C THR A 43 -5.93 0.11 4.46
N TYR A 44 -6.38 -1.10 4.22
CA TYR A 44 -7.08 -1.48 3.00
C TYR A 44 -8.52 -0.98 2.97
N GLU A 45 -9.20 -0.91 4.11
CA GLU A 45 -10.55 -0.33 4.24
C GLU A 45 -10.55 1.16 3.95
N VAL A 46 -9.54 1.90 4.44
CA VAL A 46 -9.31 3.30 4.01
C VAL A 46 -9.13 3.41 2.50
N LEU A 47 -8.34 2.52 1.87
CA LEU A 47 -8.15 2.54 0.42
C LEU A 47 -9.46 2.24 -0.33
N GLU A 48 -10.26 1.30 0.16
CA GLU A 48 -11.56 0.97 -0.43
C GLU A 48 -12.55 2.12 -0.32
N ALA A 49 -12.60 2.79 0.84
CA ALA A 49 -13.43 3.97 1.06
C ALA A 49 -13.02 5.13 0.15
N LEU A 50 -11.72 5.35 -0.05
CA LEU A 50 -11.17 6.34 -0.99
C LEU A 50 -11.56 6.02 -2.43
N ASP A 51 -11.51 4.76 -2.84
CA ASP A 51 -11.92 4.31 -4.19
C ASP A 51 -13.41 4.51 -4.43
N ALA A 52 -14.23 4.28 -3.39
CA ALA A 52 -15.66 4.51 -3.45
C ALA A 52 -16.01 6.01 -3.47
N ASN A 53 -15.05 6.89 -3.13
CA ASN A 53 -15.24 8.34 -2.97
C ASN A 53 -16.45 8.68 -2.05
N ASP A 54 -16.59 7.91 -0.97
CA ASP A 54 -17.66 8.05 0.04
C ASP A 54 -17.11 8.77 1.29
N PRO A 55 -17.45 10.07 1.49
CA PRO A 55 -16.90 10.85 2.61
C PRO A 55 -17.23 10.27 4.00
N GLU A 56 -18.39 9.64 4.17
CA GLU A 56 -18.78 9.08 5.47
C GLU A 56 -17.95 7.81 5.77
N LYS A 57 -17.76 6.94 4.78
CA LYS A 57 -16.86 5.79 4.91
C LYS A 57 -15.42 6.22 5.12
N ILE A 58 -14.92 7.18 4.33
CA ILE A 58 -13.54 7.69 4.50
C ILE A 58 -13.31 8.21 5.93
N LYS A 59 -14.29 8.90 6.50
CA LYS A 59 -14.21 9.41 7.87
C LYS A 59 -14.16 8.27 8.89
N ASP A 60 -14.96 7.23 8.70
CA ASP A 60 -15.07 6.06 9.55
C ASP A 60 -13.74 5.29 9.56
N GLU A 61 -13.28 4.87 8.39
CA GLU A 61 -12.05 4.08 8.25
C GLU A 61 -10.77 4.85 8.67
N LEU A 62 -10.74 6.17 8.46
CA LEU A 62 -9.66 7.01 9.02
C LEU A 62 -9.68 7.03 10.55
N GLY A 63 -10.87 6.93 11.16
CA GLY A 63 -11.04 6.79 12.59
C GLY A 63 -10.46 5.48 13.10
N ASP A 64 -10.75 4.37 12.44
CA ASP A 64 -10.26 3.04 12.81
C ASP A 64 -8.74 2.92 12.61
N LEU A 65 -8.21 3.46 11.54
CA LEU A 65 -6.75 3.55 11.36
C LEU A 65 -6.08 4.42 12.45
N LEU A 66 -6.70 5.54 12.87
CA LEU A 66 -6.22 6.34 13.98
C LEU A 66 -6.27 5.56 15.30
N TYR A 67 -7.31 4.76 15.51
CA TYR A 67 -7.43 3.89 16.68
C TYR A 67 -6.27 2.89 16.75
N GLN A 68 -5.86 2.26 15.63
CA GLN A 68 -4.68 1.40 15.60
C GLN A 68 -3.41 2.13 16.04
N ILE A 69 -3.23 3.39 15.63
CA ILE A 69 -2.07 4.20 16.04
C ILE A 69 -2.08 4.43 17.56
N LEU A 70 -3.22 4.81 18.11
CA LEU A 70 -3.37 5.02 19.55
C LEU A 70 -3.16 3.73 20.34
N PHE A 71 -3.68 2.63 19.84
CA PHE A 71 -3.57 1.30 20.44
C PHE A 71 -2.12 0.83 20.53
N HIS A 72 -1.37 0.88 19.44
CA HIS A 72 0.05 0.57 19.39
C HIS A 72 0.88 1.47 20.32
N SER A 73 0.53 2.77 20.38
CA SER A 73 1.18 3.73 21.27
C SER A 73 0.92 3.39 22.75
N LYS A 74 -0.31 2.97 23.07
CA LYS A 74 -0.68 2.55 24.44
C LYS A 74 0.05 1.27 24.85
N ILE A 75 0.17 0.27 23.95
CA ILE A 75 0.97 -0.94 24.23
C ILE A 75 2.42 -0.56 24.52
N SER A 76 3.00 0.35 23.74
CA SER A 76 4.39 0.80 23.94
C SER A 76 4.58 1.55 25.24
N SER A 77 3.60 2.35 25.67
CA SER A 77 3.67 3.08 26.93
C SER A 77 3.64 2.15 28.16
N ARG A 78 2.99 0.98 28.06
CA ARG A 78 3.01 -0.04 29.13
C ARG A 78 4.42 -0.61 29.36
N SER A 79 5.24 -0.65 28.32
CA SER A 79 6.64 -1.10 28.38
C SER A 79 7.63 0.05 28.63
N ASN A 80 7.14 1.26 28.95
CA ASN A 80 7.93 2.48 29.12
C ASN A 80 8.85 2.80 27.93
N GLU A 81 8.44 2.47 26.70
CA GLU A 81 9.24 2.74 25.49
C GLU A 81 8.94 4.13 24.93
N PHE A 82 7.67 4.39 24.62
CA PHE A 82 7.14 5.68 24.14
C PHE A 82 5.61 5.71 24.29
N ASP A 83 5.03 6.90 24.24
CA ASP A 83 3.59 7.14 24.25
C ASP A 83 3.13 7.89 23.00
N ILE A 84 1.83 8.20 22.90
CA ILE A 84 1.26 8.94 21.77
C ILE A 84 1.83 10.36 21.64
N ARG A 85 2.23 11.01 22.72
CA ARG A 85 2.86 12.33 22.69
C ARG A 85 4.20 12.25 21.96
N ASP A 86 5.01 11.22 22.24
CA ASP A 86 6.29 11.02 21.57
C ASP A 86 6.12 10.79 20.07
N VAL A 87 5.07 10.05 19.67
CA VAL A 87 4.71 9.86 18.25
C VAL A 87 4.37 11.18 17.58
N LEU A 88 3.56 12.02 18.23
CA LEU A 88 3.16 13.33 17.72
C LEU A 88 4.34 14.29 17.61
N GLU A 89 5.19 14.38 18.64
CA GLU A 89 6.37 15.24 18.65
C GLU A 89 7.36 14.82 17.57
N ASN A 90 7.66 13.52 17.46
CA ASN A 90 8.56 13.01 16.42
C ASN A 90 8.01 13.28 15.02
N LEU A 91 6.70 13.10 14.79
CA LEU A 91 6.09 13.41 13.52
C LEU A 91 6.18 14.91 13.18
N LYS A 92 5.84 15.79 14.14
CA LYS A 92 5.93 17.24 14.00
C LYS A 92 7.36 17.66 13.64
N GLU A 93 8.35 17.24 14.40
CA GLU A 93 9.76 17.58 14.16
C GLU A 93 10.23 17.09 12.79
N LYS A 94 9.87 15.86 12.43
CA LYS A 94 10.18 15.29 11.12
C LYS A 94 9.55 16.11 9.98
N MET A 95 8.29 16.52 10.10
CA MET A 95 7.62 17.32 9.06
C MET A 95 8.24 18.71 8.94
N VAL A 96 8.51 19.39 10.04
CA VAL A 96 9.19 20.70 10.04
C VAL A 96 10.58 20.60 9.39
N ARG A 97 11.36 19.60 9.79
CA ARG A 97 12.73 19.39 9.25
C ARG A 97 12.72 19.07 7.75
N ARG A 98 11.73 18.34 7.26
CA ARG A 98 11.62 17.92 5.85
C ARG A 98 10.96 18.95 4.94
N HIS A 99 10.47 20.07 5.49
CA HIS A 99 9.84 21.14 4.72
C HIS A 99 10.53 22.50 5.03
N PRO A 100 11.88 22.62 4.84
CA PRO A 100 12.56 23.85 5.14
C PRO A 100 12.07 25.02 4.26
N HIS A 101 11.55 24.73 3.06
CA HIS A 101 10.93 25.72 2.17
C HIS A 101 9.63 26.33 2.72
N ILE A 102 9.04 25.76 3.79
CA ILE A 102 7.87 26.32 4.48
C ILE A 102 8.24 26.93 5.84
N PHE A 103 9.16 26.28 6.57
CA PHE A 103 9.48 26.63 7.96
C PHE A 103 10.82 27.39 8.13
N LYS A 104 11.57 27.59 7.03
CA LYS A 104 12.82 28.38 6.95
C LYS A 104 12.82 29.28 5.71
N ASP A 105 13.87 30.04 5.51
CA ASP A 105 14.01 31.01 4.41
C ASP A 105 14.46 30.37 3.07
N GLU A 106 13.96 29.16 2.75
CA GLU A 106 14.23 28.50 1.48
C GLU A 106 13.00 28.61 0.58
N THR A 107 13.18 28.91 -0.71
CA THR A 107 12.07 29.05 -1.66
C THR A 107 12.13 27.94 -2.71
N LEU A 108 11.10 27.13 -2.79
CA LEU A 108 10.90 26.14 -3.85
C LEU A 108 9.58 26.41 -4.56
N ASN A 109 9.61 26.40 -5.90
CA ASN A 109 8.48 26.85 -6.71
C ASN A 109 7.77 25.70 -7.44
N THR A 110 8.35 24.49 -7.42
CA THR A 110 7.76 23.35 -8.12
C THR A 110 7.71 22.10 -7.24
N PRO A 111 6.69 21.22 -7.43
CA PRO A 111 6.63 19.94 -6.73
C PRO A 111 7.89 19.08 -6.88
N ASP A 112 8.51 19.08 -8.06
CA ASP A 112 9.70 18.28 -8.34
C ASP A 112 10.90 18.75 -7.50
N GLN A 113 11.08 20.08 -7.32
CA GLN A 113 12.11 20.62 -6.43
C GLN A 113 11.87 20.21 -4.97
N VAL A 114 10.62 20.21 -4.52
CA VAL A 114 10.26 19.76 -3.17
C VAL A 114 10.58 18.27 -2.99
N ILE A 115 10.22 17.43 -3.96
CA ILE A 115 10.51 15.99 -3.93
C ILE A 115 12.02 15.74 -3.88
N GLN A 116 12.80 16.45 -4.70
CA GLN A 116 14.26 16.35 -4.71
C GLN A 116 14.86 16.72 -3.37
N GLN A 117 14.51 17.88 -2.81
CA GLN A 117 14.98 18.34 -1.51
C GLN A 117 14.61 17.33 -0.40
N TRP A 118 13.39 16.83 -0.42
CA TRP A 118 12.93 15.84 0.56
C TRP A 118 13.74 14.53 0.52
N GLU A 119 14.08 14.08 -0.67
CA GLU A 119 14.94 12.90 -0.83
C GLU A 119 16.39 13.15 -0.34
N GLU A 120 16.93 14.34 -0.58
CA GLU A 120 18.26 14.72 -0.05
C GLU A 120 18.27 14.74 1.48
N ILE A 121 17.24 15.31 2.10
CA ILE A 121 17.10 15.34 3.55
C ILE A 121 17.00 13.91 4.09
N LYS A 122 16.18 13.05 3.46
CA LYS A 122 16.08 11.63 3.83
C LYS A 122 17.40 10.88 3.66
N LYS A 123 18.21 11.18 2.64
CA LYS A 123 19.54 10.58 2.48
C LYS A 123 20.44 10.96 3.66
N LYS A 124 20.45 12.23 4.09
CA LYS A 124 21.22 12.68 5.25
C LYS A 124 20.75 12.03 6.56
N GLU A 125 19.46 11.90 6.77
CA GLU A 125 18.89 11.19 7.94
C GLU A 125 19.33 9.72 8.01
N LYS A 126 19.49 9.05 6.84
CA LYS A 126 19.87 7.64 6.75
C LYS A 126 21.36 7.37 6.98
N ILE A 127 22.24 8.34 6.76
CA ILE A 127 23.67 8.21 7.06
C ILE A 127 23.89 7.86 8.54
N HIS A 128 22.93 8.19 9.40
CA HIS A 128 22.95 7.88 10.85
C HIS A 128 22.22 6.58 11.19
N SER A 129 21.68 5.84 10.21
CA SER A 129 21.05 4.54 10.42
C SER A 129 22.00 3.40 9.97
N ASN A 130 22.04 2.30 10.74
CA ASN A 130 22.85 1.10 10.46
C ASN A 130 22.35 0.32 9.21
N HIS A 131 22.14 0.99 8.08
CA HIS A 131 21.77 0.34 6.83
C HIS A 131 23.01 0.02 6.01
N ASN A 132 23.19 -1.26 5.70
CA ASN A 132 24.29 -1.76 4.87
C ASN A 132 24.01 -1.62 3.38
N SER A 133 22.73 -1.46 2.99
CA SER A 133 22.28 -1.31 1.61
C SER A 133 21.28 -0.15 1.46
N VAL A 134 21.32 0.50 0.31
CA VAL A 134 20.31 1.51 -0.06
C VAL A 134 18.89 0.90 -0.09
N LEU A 135 18.78 -0.40 -0.31
CA LEU A 135 17.54 -1.15 -0.38
C LEU A 135 16.95 -1.49 1.01
N ASP A 136 17.74 -1.47 2.08
CA ASP A 136 17.32 -1.83 3.44
C ASP A 136 16.18 -0.95 3.98
N SER A 137 16.03 0.24 3.39
CA SER A 137 14.97 1.18 3.75
C SER A 137 13.61 0.88 3.09
N VAL A 138 13.51 -0.18 2.28
CA VAL A 138 12.23 -0.65 1.73
C VAL A 138 11.59 -1.61 2.73
N PRO A 139 10.38 -1.30 3.26
CA PRO A 139 9.74 -2.17 4.24
C PRO A 139 9.52 -3.58 3.70
N LYS A 140 9.80 -4.58 4.54
CA LYS A 140 9.76 -6.00 4.13
C LYS A 140 8.35 -6.51 3.83
N HIS A 141 7.34 -5.94 4.50
CA HIS A 141 5.95 -6.39 4.46
C HIS A 141 5.06 -5.61 3.48
N LEU A 142 5.65 -4.83 2.58
CA LEU A 142 4.88 -4.20 1.51
C LEU A 142 4.29 -5.24 0.55
N PRO A 143 3.12 -4.96 -0.05
CA PRO A 143 2.61 -5.70 -1.20
C PRO A 143 3.69 -5.85 -2.27
N SER A 144 3.73 -7.01 -2.94
CA SER A 144 4.90 -7.39 -3.74
C SER A 144 5.18 -6.46 -4.91
N LEU A 145 4.16 -6.00 -5.62
CA LEU A 145 4.35 -5.08 -6.76
C LEU A 145 4.81 -3.70 -6.27
N LEU A 146 4.23 -3.19 -5.18
CA LEU A 146 4.65 -1.94 -4.57
C LEU A 146 6.09 -2.02 -4.05
N LYS A 147 6.47 -3.16 -3.45
CA LYS A 147 7.84 -3.43 -2.99
C LYS A 147 8.82 -3.43 -4.17
N ALA A 148 8.51 -4.17 -5.24
CA ALA A 148 9.32 -4.22 -6.46
C ALA A 148 9.52 -2.81 -7.05
N GLN A 149 8.46 -2.03 -7.17
CA GLN A 149 8.53 -0.65 -7.67
C GLN A 149 9.39 0.26 -6.79
N LYS A 150 9.34 0.11 -5.46
CA LYS A 150 10.20 0.87 -4.53
C LYS A 150 11.66 0.43 -4.62
N LEU A 151 11.94 -0.86 -4.77
CA LEU A 151 13.29 -1.38 -4.97
C LEU A 151 13.89 -0.82 -6.27
N GLN A 152 13.17 -0.91 -7.38
CA GLN A 152 13.61 -0.41 -8.68
C GLN A 152 13.81 1.12 -8.68
N LYS A 153 12.91 1.90 -8.07
CA LYS A 153 13.07 3.36 -7.91
C LYS A 153 14.34 3.70 -7.12
N LYS A 154 14.72 2.89 -6.15
CA LYS A 154 15.95 3.12 -5.37
C LYS A 154 17.20 2.74 -6.15
N ALA A 155 17.20 1.59 -6.83
CA ALA A 155 18.30 1.17 -7.68
C ALA A 155 18.55 2.17 -8.81
N ALA A 156 17.50 2.68 -9.44
CA ALA A 156 17.56 3.70 -10.48
C ALA A 156 18.26 4.99 -10.00
N LYS A 157 18.01 5.43 -8.75
CA LYS A 157 18.69 6.60 -8.16
C LYS A 157 20.20 6.42 -7.96
N GLU A 158 20.67 5.19 -7.88
CA GLU A 158 22.10 4.85 -7.78
C GLU A 158 22.71 4.52 -9.16
N GLY A 159 21.95 4.79 -10.25
CA GLY A 159 22.43 4.58 -11.62
C GLY A 159 22.15 3.18 -12.17
N PHE A 160 21.42 2.33 -11.44
CA PHE A 160 21.04 1.00 -11.92
C PHE A 160 19.63 1.04 -12.51
N ASP A 161 19.53 1.46 -13.78
CA ASP A 161 18.29 1.54 -14.56
C ASP A 161 18.57 1.37 -16.05
N TRP A 162 17.51 1.08 -16.83
CA TRP A 162 17.57 1.13 -18.28
C TRP A 162 17.51 2.57 -18.78
N ASP A 163 18.14 2.85 -19.92
CA ASP A 163 18.12 4.18 -20.54
C ASP A 163 16.73 4.54 -21.10
N ASN A 164 15.98 3.54 -21.55
CA ASN A 164 14.68 3.74 -22.16
C ASN A 164 13.74 2.55 -21.98
N VAL A 165 12.44 2.80 -22.13
CA VAL A 165 11.41 1.78 -21.95
C VAL A 165 11.45 0.67 -23.01
N SER A 166 12.01 0.94 -24.19
CA SER A 166 12.09 -0.07 -25.27
C SER A 166 13.03 -1.22 -24.90
N ASP A 167 14.08 -0.93 -24.15
CA ASP A 167 15.00 -1.98 -23.66
C ASP A 167 14.33 -2.83 -22.56
N VAL A 168 13.46 -2.22 -21.75
CA VAL A 168 12.65 -2.96 -20.79
C VAL A 168 11.67 -3.92 -21.49
N PHE A 169 11.09 -3.51 -22.62
CA PHE A 169 10.23 -4.41 -23.41
C PHE A 169 11.01 -5.58 -24.02
N LYS A 170 12.25 -5.38 -24.47
CA LYS A 170 13.11 -6.49 -24.92
C LYS A 170 13.36 -7.49 -23.79
N LYS A 171 13.60 -7.00 -22.56
CA LYS A 171 13.75 -7.87 -21.40
C LYS A 171 12.44 -8.61 -21.08
N LEU A 172 11.28 -7.97 -21.25
CA LEU A 172 9.99 -8.65 -21.09
C LEU A 172 9.85 -9.82 -22.09
N ASP A 173 10.23 -9.60 -23.35
CA ASP A 173 10.17 -10.65 -24.39
C ASP A 173 11.10 -11.82 -24.05
N GLU A 174 12.28 -11.54 -23.48
CA GLU A 174 13.23 -12.54 -22.96
C GLU A 174 12.61 -13.36 -21.82
N GLU A 175 12.12 -12.72 -20.76
CA GLU A 175 11.48 -13.40 -19.62
C GLU A 175 10.26 -14.24 -20.02
N VAL A 176 9.48 -13.75 -20.99
CA VAL A 176 8.34 -14.52 -21.52
C VAL A 176 8.82 -15.76 -22.29
N ALA A 177 9.97 -15.71 -22.98
CA ALA A 177 10.53 -16.85 -23.66
C ALA A 177 11.07 -17.89 -22.65
N GLU A 178 11.81 -17.46 -21.64
CA GLU A 178 12.33 -18.28 -20.55
C GLU A 178 11.19 -18.96 -19.75
N PHE A 179 10.13 -18.24 -19.45
CA PHE A 179 8.93 -18.79 -18.83
C PHE A 179 8.27 -19.90 -19.67
N LYS A 180 8.18 -19.71 -20.98
CA LYS A 180 7.65 -20.75 -21.90
C LYS A 180 8.52 -22.00 -21.91
N GLU A 181 9.84 -21.83 -21.90
CA GLU A 181 10.80 -22.92 -21.84
C GLU A 181 10.67 -23.69 -20.51
N ALA A 182 10.63 -22.98 -19.39
CA ALA A 182 10.42 -23.56 -18.06
C ALA A 182 9.12 -24.41 -17.99
N ILE A 183 8.03 -23.94 -18.61
CA ILE A 183 6.78 -24.70 -18.70
C ILE A 183 6.99 -26.00 -19.49
N LEU A 184 7.73 -25.97 -20.61
CA LEU A 184 7.99 -27.14 -21.44
C LEU A 184 8.86 -28.18 -20.71
N GLU A 185 9.81 -27.70 -19.89
CA GLU A 185 10.68 -28.56 -19.09
C GLU A 185 9.98 -29.15 -17.86
N GLY A 186 8.90 -28.54 -17.39
CA GLY A 186 8.08 -29.05 -16.28
C GLY A 186 8.73 -28.91 -14.91
N LYS A 187 9.60 -27.91 -14.71
CA LYS A 187 10.29 -27.65 -13.44
C LYS A 187 9.58 -26.54 -12.68
N ASP A 188 8.78 -26.90 -11.68
CA ASP A 188 7.93 -25.95 -10.91
C ASP A 188 8.72 -24.76 -10.33
N ALA A 189 9.94 -24.98 -9.85
CA ALA A 189 10.76 -23.91 -9.28
C ALA A 189 11.18 -22.87 -10.32
N ASP A 190 11.53 -23.30 -11.52
CA ASP A 190 11.91 -22.43 -12.63
C ASP A 190 10.69 -21.68 -13.16
N ILE A 191 9.55 -22.36 -13.29
CA ILE A 191 8.24 -21.72 -13.66
C ILE A 191 7.89 -20.60 -12.68
N GLN A 192 8.05 -20.81 -11.37
CA GLN A 192 7.80 -19.81 -10.37
C GLN A 192 8.79 -18.63 -10.45
N GLY A 193 10.06 -18.91 -10.72
CA GLY A 193 11.11 -17.91 -10.90
C GLY A 193 10.78 -16.99 -12.07
N GLU A 194 10.61 -17.57 -13.25
CA GLU A 194 10.37 -16.82 -14.49
C GLU A 194 9.06 -15.99 -14.44
N LEU A 195 8.01 -16.53 -13.82
CA LEU A 195 6.79 -15.75 -13.58
C LEU A 195 7.08 -14.53 -12.68
N GLY A 196 7.94 -14.71 -11.66
CA GLY A 196 8.38 -13.61 -10.80
C GLY A 196 9.14 -12.53 -11.58
N ASP A 197 10.02 -12.93 -12.50
CA ASP A 197 10.81 -12.03 -13.32
C ASP A 197 9.96 -11.27 -14.34
N ILE A 198 9.00 -11.91 -14.98
CA ILE A 198 7.98 -11.23 -15.80
C ILE A 198 7.26 -10.14 -15.00
N LEU A 199 6.76 -10.47 -13.80
CA LEU A 199 6.07 -9.50 -12.94
C LEU A 199 7.00 -8.34 -12.55
N PHE A 200 8.26 -8.62 -12.26
CA PHE A 200 9.24 -7.60 -11.91
C PHE A 200 9.55 -6.66 -13.09
N VAL A 201 9.66 -7.17 -14.30
CA VAL A 201 9.83 -6.37 -15.53
C VAL A 201 8.59 -5.54 -15.83
N LEU A 202 7.37 -6.08 -15.64
CA LEU A 202 6.13 -5.31 -15.79
C LEU A 202 6.07 -4.12 -14.81
N VAL A 203 6.51 -4.32 -13.57
CA VAL A 203 6.63 -3.23 -12.58
C VAL A 203 7.64 -2.17 -13.05
N ASN A 204 8.72 -2.57 -13.74
CA ASN A 204 9.68 -1.61 -14.30
C ASN A 204 9.06 -0.76 -15.41
N ILE A 205 8.28 -1.37 -16.30
CA ILE A 205 7.51 -0.63 -17.32
C ILE A 205 6.56 0.38 -16.65
N ALA A 206 5.85 -0.05 -15.60
CA ALA A 206 4.97 0.83 -14.83
C ALA A 206 5.74 2.02 -14.23
N LYS A 207 6.95 1.78 -13.68
CA LYS A 207 7.83 2.83 -13.17
C LYS A 207 8.18 3.85 -14.26
N PHE A 208 8.57 3.41 -15.47
CA PHE A 208 8.88 4.30 -16.59
C PHE A 208 7.68 5.14 -17.01
N LYS A 209 6.48 4.57 -16.95
CA LYS A 209 5.23 5.26 -17.29
C LYS A 209 4.62 6.06 -16.13
N LYS A 210 5.31 6.11 -14.97
CA LYS A 210 4.82 6.76 -13.75
C LYS A 210 3.45 6.22 -13.30
N VAL A 211 3.20 4.94 -13.54
CA VAL A 211 2.00 4.22 -13.09
C VAL A 211 2.35 3.49 -11.79
N ASP A 212 1.44 3.48 -10.84
CA ASP A 212 1.54 2.61 -9.67
C ASP A 212 1.06 1.21 -10.07
N ALA A 213 1.96 0.22 -9.97
CA ALA A 213 1.70 -1.15 -10.42
C ALA A 213 0.69 -1.88 -9.53
N GLU A 214 0.74 -1.67 -8.21
CA GLU A 214 -0.18 -2.26 -7.24
C GLU A 214 -1.60 -1.72 -7.48
N GLU A 215 -1.72 -0.40 -7.62
CA GLU A 215 -2.97 0.29 -7.90
C GLU A 215 -3.57 -0.13 -9.25
N ALA A 216 -2.75 -0.26 -10.28
CA ALA A 216 -3.20 -0.71 -11.60
C ALA A 216 -3.81 -2.12 -11.54
N LEU A 217 -3.20 -3.04 -10.78
CA LEU A 217 -3.74 -4.39 -10.59
C LEU A 217 -4.99 -4.37 -9.72
N ARG A 218 -5.00 -3.59 -8.62
CA ARG A 218 -6.17 -3.40 -7.74
C ARG A 218 -7.37 -2.88 -8.52
N SER A 219 -7.18 -1.85 -9.34
CA SER A 219 -8.22 -1.32 -10.23
C SER A 219 -8.75 -2.37 -11.20
N THR A 220 -7.88 -3.26 -11.70
CA THR A 220 -8.28 -4.35 -12.58
C THR A 220 -9.08 -5.42 -11.86
N ASN A 221 -8.69 -5.76 -10.61
CA ASN A 221 -9.45 -6.66 -9.77
C ASN A 221 -10.86 -6.12 -9.49
N ASN A 222 -10.98 -4.85 -9.15
CA ASN A 222 -12.27 -4.18 -8.93
C ASN A 222 -13.16 -4.21 -10.19
N LYS A 223 -12.57 -3.97 -11.36
CA LYS A 223 -13.28 -4.11 -12.65
C LYS A 223 -13.76 -5.55 -12.90
N PHE A 224 -12.93 -6.53 -12.56
CA PHE A 224 -13.28 -7.94 -12.68
C PHE A 224 -14.46 -8.28 -11.76
N ILE A 225 -14.38 -7.90 -10.48
CA ILE A 225 -15.45 -8.13 -9.49
C ILE A 225 -16.78 -7.54 -9.97
N LYS A 226 -16.79 -6.25 -10.34
CA LYS A 226 -18.01 -5.57 -10.81
C LYS A 226 -18.63 -6.27 -12.02
N ARG A 227 -17.82 -6.68 -13.00
CA ARG A 227 -18.30 -7.38 -14.19
C ARG A 227 -18.80 -8.78 -13.88
N PHE A 228 -18.15 -9.49 -12.97
CA PHE A 228 -18.59 -10.81 -12.57
C PHE A 228 -19.90 -10.76 -11.78
N GLN A 229 -20.05 -9.81 -10.86
CA GLN A 229 -21.31 -9.52 -10.18
C GLN A 229 -22.46 -9.19 -11.15
N TYR A 230 -22.18 -8.49 -12.24
CA TYR A 230 -23.17 -8.28 -13.28
C TYR A 230 -23.60 -9.60 -13.93
N ILE A 231 -22.65 -10.49 -14.25
CA ILE A 231 -22.98 -11.84 -14.77
C ILE A 231 -23.87 -12.57 -13.79
N GLU A 232 -23.50 -12.63 -12.50
CA GLU A 232 -24.30 -13.29 -11.46
C GLU A 232 -25.74 -12.79 -11.44
N GLN A 233 -25.89 -11.45 -11.44
CA GLN A 233 -27.21 -10.82 -11.44
C GLN A 233 -28.05 -11.19 -12.69
N GLN A 234 -27.43 -11.22 -13.88
CA GLN A 234 -28.13 -11.55 -15.12
C GLN A 234 -28.52 -13.04 -15.16
N VAL A 235 -27.64 -13.92 -14.71
CA VAL A 235 -27.89 -15.36 -14.62
C VAL A 235 -29.05 -15.67 -13.65
N VAL A 236 -29.06 -15.03 -12.48
CA VAL A 236 -30.15 -15.14 -11.51
C VAL A 236 -31.49 -14.62 -12.09
N LYS A 237 -31.47 -13.49 -12.83
CA LYS A 237 -32.69 -12.98 -13.51
C LYS A 237 -33.25 -13.94 -14.55
N GLN A 238 -32.42 -14.81 -15.13
CA GLN A 238 -32.81 -15.84 -16.07
C GLN A 238 -33.31 -17.13 -15.37
N GLY A 239 -33.31 -17.18 -14.05
CA GLY A 239 -33.70 -18.34 -13.27
C GLY A 239 -32.68 -19.47 -13.31
N LYS A 240 -31.43 -19.19 -13.67
CA LYS A 240 -30.32 -20.14 -13.76
C LYS A 240 -29.32 -19.94 -12.63
N THR A 241 -28.43 -20.92 -12.47
CA THR A 241 -27.21 -20.81 -11.66
C THR A 241 -26.00 -20.59 -12.58
N LEU A 242 -24.90 -20.10 -12.04
CA LEU A 242 -23.63 -19.96 -12.79
C LEU A 242 -23.16 -21.31 -13.36
N LYS A 243 -23.37 -22.41 -12.63
CA LYS A 243 -22.97 -23.77 -13.07
C LYS A 243 -23.79 -24.28 -14.26
N GLU A 244 -25.00 -23.78 -14.43
CA GLU A 244 -25.89 -24.13 -15.54
C GLU A 244 -25.73 -23.21 -16.75
N THR A 245 -24.90 -22.16 -16.62
CA THR A 245 -24.66 -21.17 -17.67
C THR A 245 -23.38 -21.54 -18.44
N SER A 246 -23.48 -21.59 -19.75
CA SER A 246 -22.31 -21.88 -20.59
C SER A 246 -21.26 -20.74 -20.55
N LEU A 247 -20.00 -21.09 -20.83
CA LEU A 247 -18.93 -20.11 -20.92
C LEU A 247 -19.23 -19.03 -21.99
N GLU A 248 -19.82 -19.43 -23.12
CA GLU A 248 -20.20 -18.51 -24.20
C GLU A 248 -21.25 -17.47 -23.74
N GLU A 249 -22.23 -17.93 -22.95
CA GLU A 249 -23.24 -17.03 -22.39
C GLU A 249 -22.63 -16.10 -21.36
N MET A 250 -21.76 -16.59 -20.47
CA MET A 250 -21.01 -15.77 -19.52
C MET A 250 -20.11 -14.75 -20.22
N GLU A 251 -19.41 -15.14 -21.29
CA GLU A 251 -18.58 -14.24 -22.08
C GLU A 251 -19.42 -13.12 -22.75
N ARG A 252 -20.59 -13.43 -23.27
CA ARG A 252 -21.51 -12.42 -23.80
C ARG A 252 -21.92 -11.41 -22.72
N LEU A 253 -22.31 -11.90 -21.55
CA LEU A 253 -22.66 -11.04 -20.40
C LEU A 253 -21.47 -10.21 -19.92
N TRP A 254 -20.26 -10.76 -19.99
CA TRP A 254 -19.02 -10.04 -19.70
C TRP A 254 -18.79 -8.88 -20.67
N GLN A 255 -19.03 -9.09 -21.98
CA GLN A 255 -18.92 -8.01 -22.96
C GLN A 255 -20.00 -6.93 -22.75
N ASP A 256 -21.19 -7.32 -22.31
CA ASP A 256 -22.25 -6.35 -21.97
C ASP A 256 -21.90 -5.54 -20.72
N ALA A 257 -21.29 -6.16 -19.71
CA ALA A 257 -20.79 -5.47 -18.50
C ALA A 257 -19.70 -4.42 -18.81
N LYS A 258 -18.94 -4.57 -19.92
CA LYS A 258 -17.92 -3.58 -20.33
C LYS A 258 -18.53 -2.27 -20.88
N LYS A 259 -19.81 -2.29 -21.25
CA LYS A 259 -20.50 -1.14 -21.84
C LYS A 259 -21.19 -0.28 -20.80
N GLN A 260 -21.24 -0.74 -19.54
CA GLN A 260 -21.79 -0.01 -18.40
C GLN A 260 -20.68 0.72 -17.64
#